data_0f22c4eadf6293dece6917203c2feaa2
#
_entry.id   0f22c4eadf6293dece6917203c2feaa2
#
_cell.length_a   1.000
_cell.length_b   1.000
_cell.length_c   1.000
_cell.angle_alpha   90.00
_cell.angle_beta   90.00
_cell.angle_gamma   90.00
#
_symmetry.space_group_name_H-M   'P 1'
#
loop_
_entity.id
_entity.type
_entity.pdbx_description
1 polymer ?
#
loop_
_entity_poly.entity_id
_entity_poly.type
_entity_poly.pdbx_seq_one_letter_code
_entity_poly.pdbx_strand_id
1 'polypeptide(L)' 'MFIEPAETQVRVLTAEQTVRLDSALNAIAVDPADVKAHATASALRDYEHDGVRVIFYATALGSILIVTYVEAD' A
#
# COMPACT_ATOMS: atom_id res chain seq x y z
N MET A 1 -7.78 0.73 -4.69
CA MET A 1 -8.96 0.85 -3.80
C MET A 1 -8.50 0.94 -2.35
N PHE A 2 -8.98 1.93 -1.62
CA PHE A 2 -8.66 2.08 -0.21
C PHE A 2 -9.86 1.67 0.64
N ILE A 3 -9.61 0.89 1.69
CA ILE A 3 -10.61 0.57 2.70
C ILE A 3 -10.10 1.06 4.06
N GLU A 4 -10.98 1.15 5.05
CA GLU A 4 -10.57 1.56 6.39
C GLU A 4 -9.64 0.50 7.04
N PRO A 5 -8.63 0.93 7.81
CA PRO A 5 -8.34 2.31 8.21
C PRO A 5 -7.58 3.15 7.18
N ALA A 6 -7.14 2.57 6.06
CA ALA A 6 -6.33 3.28 5.06
C ALA A 6 -7.04 4.53 4.52
N GLU A 7 -8.33 4.44 4.27
CA GLU A 7 -9.10 5.57 3.73
C GLU A 7 -8.98 6.82 4.62
N THR A 8 -9.14 6.66 5.93
CA THR A 8 -8.98 7.77 6.87
C THR A 8 -7.52 8.22 6.97
N GLN A 9 -6.59 7.28 6.97
CA GLN A 9 -5.17 7.59 7.06
C GLN A 9 -4.70 8.44 5.88
N VAL A 10 -5.17 8.15 4.67
CA VAL A 10 -4.80 8.90 3.47
C VAL A 10 -5.30 10.33 3.52
N ARG A 11 -6.48 10.57 4.10
CA ARG A 11 -7.07 11.92 4.19
C ARG A 11 -6.25 12.88 5.02
N VAL A 12 -5.47 12.39 5.97
CA VAL A 12 -4.67 13.24 6.87
C VAL A 12 -3.23 13.42 6.41
N LEU A 13 -2.86 12.84 5.28
CA LEU A 13 -1.51 13.01 4.74
C LEU A 13 -1.29 14.42 4.21
N THR A 14 -0.05 14.91 4.39
CA THR A 14 0.37 16.15 3.75
C THR A 14 0.52 15.94 2.24
N ALA A 15 0.64 17.04 1.48
CA ALA A 15 0.87 16.94 0.04
C ALA A 15 2.15 16.16 -0.28
N GLU A 16 3.22 16.38 0.49
CA GLU A 16 4.48 15.66 0.31
C GLU A 16 4.33 14.17 0.61
N GLN A 17 3.62 13.82 1.68
CA GLN A 17 3.35 12.42 2.01
C GLN A 17 2.50 11.75 0.94
N THR A 18 1.54 12.46 0.38
CA THR A 18 0.69 11.94 -0.70
C THR A 18 1.51 11.63 -1.95
N VAL A 19 2.46 12.48 -2.31
CA VAL A 19 3.36 12.24 -3.44
C VAL A 19 4.19 10.98 -3.20
N ARG A 20 4.71 10.80 -2.00
CA ARG A 20 5.48 9.60 -1.65
C ARG A 20 4.61 8.34 -1.66
N LEU A 21 3.36 8.44 -1.21
CA LEU A 21 2.40 7.34 -1.29
C LEU A 21 2.13 6.95 -2.74
N ASP A 22 1.88 7.91 -3.62
CA ASP A 22 1.65 7.65 -5.03
C ASP A 22 2.85 6.93 -5.67
N SER A 23 4.07 7.35 -5.32
CA SER A 23 5.28 6.69 -5.78
C SER A 23 5.34 5.22 -5.31
N ALA A 24 5.00 4.96 -4.04
CA ALA A 24 4.97 3.61 -3.49
C ALA A 24 3.90 2.75 -4.20
N LEU A 25 2.71 3.30 -4.43
CA LEU A 25 1.65 2.58 -5.13
C LEU A 25 2.03 2.25 -6.58
N ASN A 26 2.70 3.17 -7.26
CA ASN A 26 3.19 2.92 -8.62
C ASN A 26 4.24 1.80 -8.63
N ALA A 27 5.13 1.76 -7.67
CA ALA A 27 6.12 0.70 -7.54
C ALA A 27 5.46 -0.66 -7.32
N ILE A 28 4.43 -0.71 -6.48
CA ILE A 28 3.66 -1.93 -6.24
C ILE A 28 2.94 -2.38 -7.53
N ALA A 29 2.36 -1.44 -8.26
CA ALA A 29 1.62 -1.75 -9.50
C ALA A 29 2.53 -2.31 -10.60
N VAL A 30 3.80 -1.90 -10.62
CA VAL A 30 4.77 -2.41 -11.60
C VAL A 30 5.10 -3.88 -11.33
N ASP A 31 5.29 -4.27 -10.07
CA ASP A 31 5.62 -5.65 -9.72
C ASP A 31 5.03 -6.05 -8.37
N PRO A 32 3.73 -6.37 -8.31
CA PRO A 32 3.10 -6.79 -7.06
C PRO A 32 3.67 -8.08 -6.48
N ALA A 33 4.22 -8.93 -7.33
CA ALA A 33 4.76 -10.24 -6.90
C ALA A 33 6.08 -10.11 -6.14
N ASP A 34 6.82 -9.01 -6.35
CA ASP A 34 8.09 -8.76 -5.68
C ASP A 34 7.89 -8.23 -4.24
N VAL A 35 6.68 -7.92 -3.87
CA VAL A 35 6.37 -7.38 -2.55
C VAL A 35 6.31 -8.50 -1.51
N LYS A 36 6.98 -8.27 -0.39
CA LYS A 36 7.07 -9.23 0.69
C LYS A 36 5.70 -9.54 1.30
N ALA A 37 5.39 -10.82 1.49
CA ALA A 37 4.16 -11.24 2.15
C ALA A 37 4.14 -10.79 3.62
N HIS A 38 2.96 -10.36 4.09
CA HIS A 38 2.77 -10.02 5.50
C HIS A 38 2.88 -11.29 6.35
N ALA A 39 3.52 -11.18 7.52
CA ALA A 39 3.83 -12.33 8.36
C ALA A 39 2.60 -13.11 8.85
N THR A 40 1.45 -12.46 8.99
CA THR A 40 0.26 -13.06 9.59
C THR A 40 -0.77 -13.58 8.58
N ALA A 41 -0.64 -13.23 7.28
CA ALA A 41 -1.61 -13.65 6.27
C ALA A 41 -0.94 -13.66 4.90
N SER A 42 -1.03 -14.80 4.19
CA SER A 42 -0.36 -14.95 2.89
C SER A 42 -0.94 -14.05 1.78
N ALA A 43 -2.23 -13.71 1.87
CA ALA A 43 -2.87 -12.81 0.90
C ALA A 43 -2.57 -11.34 1.15
N LEU A 44 -2.08 -11.01 2.34
CA LEU A 44 -1.76 -9.65 2.75
C LEU A 44 -0.30 -9.34 2.40
N ARG A 45 -0.05 -8.18 1.84
CA ARG A 45 1.30 -7.73 1.46
C ARG A 45 1.69 -6.49 2.25
N ASP A 46 2.96 -6.40 2.58
CA ASP A 46 3.54 -5.29 3.31
C ASP A 46 4.65 -4.69 2.46
N TYR A 47 4.56 -3.40 2.15
CA TYR A 47 5.53 -2.71 1.32
C TYR A 47 5.95 -1.40 1.97
N GLU A 48 7.25 -1.16 2.03
CA GLU A 48 7.80 0.08 2.56
C GLU A 48 8.68 0.74 1.50
N HIS A 49 8.46 2.02 1.25
CA HIS A 49 9.18 2.78 0.24
C HIS A 49 9.23 4.25 0.64
N ASP A 50 10.44 4.80 0.75
CA ASP A 50 10.68 6.22 1.01
C ASP A 50 9.91 6.78 2.22
N GLY A 51 9.92 6.03 3.32
CA GLY A 51 9.23 6.43 4.55
C GLY A 51 7.72 6.20 4.55
N VAL A 52 7.21 5.53 3.54
CA VAL A 52 5.78 5.18 3.44
C VAL A 52 5.64 3.66 3.52
N ARG A 53 4.77 3.21 4.42
CA ARG A 53 4.43 1.80 4.55
C ARG A 53 2.99 1.58 4.11
N VAL A 54 2.80 0.57 3.27
CA VAL A 54 1.48 0.22 2.73
C VAL A 54 1.24 -1.25 2.99
N ILE A 55 0.08 -1.57 3.57
CA ILE A 55 -0.38 -2.95 3.72
C ILE A 55 -1.61 -3.11 2.81
N PHE A 56 -1.59 -4.09 1.95
CA PHE A 56 -2.62 -4.25 0.93
C PHE A 56 -2.87 -5.71 0.58
N TYR A 57 -4.04 -5.98 -0.01
CA TYR A 57 -4.35 -7.24 -0.65
C TYR A 57 -4.17 -7.11 -2.15
N ALA A 58 -3.49 -8.06 -2.76
CA ALA A 58 -3.46 -8.20 -4.22
C ALA A 58 -4.51 -9.24 -4.62
N THR A 59 -5.35 -8.92 -5.59
CA THR A 59 -6.30 -9.89 -6.11
C THR A 59 -5.57 -11.00 -6.86
N ALA A 60 -6.24 -12.13 -7.08
CA ALA A 60 -5.65 -13.30 -7.73
C ALA A 60 -5.04 -12.99 -9.09
N LEU A 61 -5.60 -12.04 -9.82
CA LEU A 61 -5.08 -11.61 -11.13
C LEU A 61 -4.10 -10.44 -11.05
N GLY A 62 -3.85 -9.92 -9.85
CA GLY A 62 -2.97 -8.76 -9.66
C GLY A 62 -3.49 -7.47 -10.26
N SER A 63 -4.74 -7.43 -10.70
CA SER A 63 -5.31 -6.27 -11.39
C SER A 63 -5.89 -5.22 -10.44
N ILE A 64 -6.16 -5.58 -9.20
CA ILE A 64 -6.73 -4.67 -8.20
C ILE A 64 -5.93 -4.80 -6.91
N LEU A 65 -5.53 -3.66 -6.36
CA LEU A 65 -4.90 -3.58 -5.05
C LEU A 65 -5.90 -2.99 -4.06
N ILE A 66 -6.12 -3.70 -2.96
CA ILE A 66 -7.00 -3.23 -1.88
C ILE A 66 -6.11 -2.80 -0.72
N VAL A 67 -5.94 -1.50 -0.55
CA VAL A 67 -5.07 -0.93 0.47
C VAL A 67 -5.82 -0.85 1.80
N THR A 68 -5.28 -1.51 2.82
CA THR A 68 -5.92 -1.61 4.14
C THR A 68 -5.29 -0.69 5.18
N TYR A 69 -4.01 -0.32 4.99
CA TYR A 69 -3.26 0.45 5.97
C TYR A 69 -2.18 1.27 5.27
N VAL A 70 -2.04 2.53 5.68
CA VAL A 70 -1.00 3.43 5.18
C VAL A 70 -0.39 4.16 6.36
N GLU A 71 0.95 4.19 6.40
CA GLU A 71 1.71 4.96 7.39
C GLU A 71 2.79 5.72 6.64
N ALA A 72 2.94 7.01 6.94
CA ALA A 72 3.96 7.86 6.33
C ALA A 72 4.68 8.68 7.39
N ASP A 73 6.00 8.78 7.25
CA ASP A 73 6.83 9.64 8.10
C ASP A 73 6.66 11.11 7.76
#